data_0e0b439227bd847acebb08b802f4b3dd
#
_entry.id   0e0b439227bd847acebb08b802f4b3dd
#
_cell.length_a   1.000
_cell.length_b   1.000
_cell.length_c   1.000
_cell.angle_alpha   90.00
_cell.angle_beta   90.00
_cell.angle_gamma   90.00
#
_symmetry.space_group_name_H-M   'P 1'
#
loop_
_entity.id
_entity.type
_entity.pdbx_description
1 polymer ?
#
loop_
_entity_poly.entity_id
_entity_poly.type
_entity_poly.pdbx_seq_one_letter_code
_entity_poly.pdbx_strand_id
1 'polypeptide(L)'
;MANFLKDIQRIIRTKCNCEPIEGAVISGHGGIIPDNLIGKPVCFGDVREYLDYEYDDGFGGAECHAIYLYTQNFIVFVSEYDGATSVDCIPRNPVECTPKYL
;
A
#
# COMPACT_ATOMS: atom_id res chain seq x y z
N MET A 1 12.99 10.57 6.88
CA MET A 1 12.37 9.27 6.59
C MET A 1 10.91 9.48 6.19
N ALA A 2 10.39 8.59 5.36
CA ALA A 2 9.00 8.64 4.95
C ALA A 2 8.09 8.01 6.03
N ASN A 3 6.81 8.37 6.03
CA ASN A 3 5.80 7.72 6.87
C ASN A 3 4.89 6.90 5.95
N PHE A 4 4.74 5.61 6.24
CA PHE A 4 4.06 4.68 5.35
C PHE A 4 2.57 5.02 5.18
N LEU A 5 1.86 5.28 6.26
CA LEU A 5 0.44 5.64 6.18
C LEU A 5 0.24 6.95 5.41
N LYS A 6 1.11 7.94 5.62
CA LYS A 6 1.04 9.21 4.89
C LYS A 6 1.28 9.04 3.40
N ASP A 7 2.19 8.13 3.02
CA ASP A 7 2.45 7.82 1.61
C ASP A 7 1.24 7.15 0.97
N ILE A 8 0.58 6.24 1.69
CA ILE A 8 -0.67 5.63 1.24
C ILE A 8 -1.75 6.70 1.06
N GLN A 9 -1.93 7.57 2.03
CA GLN A 9 -2.93 8.64 1.95
C GLN A 9 -2.66 9.60 0.79
N ARG A 10 -1.38 9.88 0.52
CA ARG A 10 -0.98 10.74 -0.60
C ARG A 10 -1.34 10.12 -1.95
N ILE A 11 -1.05 8.84 -2.16
CA ILE A 11 -1.38 8.17 -3.43
C ILE A 11 -2.91 8.10 -3.64
N ILE A 12 -3.65 7.84 -2.59
CA ILE A 12 -5.12 7.86 -2.65
C ILE A 12 -5.62 9.24 -3.09
N ARG A 13 -5.09 10.29 -2.49
CA ARG A 13 -5.51 11.66 -2.79
C ARG A 13 -5.11 12.09 -4.21
N THR A 14 -3.90 11.75 -4.64
CA THR A 14 -3.34 12.27 -5.89
C THR A 14 -3.67 11.42 -7.12
N LYS A 15 -3.86 10.10 -6.96
CA LYS A 15 -4.03 9.18 -8.10
C LYS A 15 -5.25 8.28 -8.02
N CYS A 16 -5.94 8.24 -6.89
CA CYS A 16 -7.10 7.37 -6.69
C CYS A 16 -8.38 8.15 -6.41
N ASN A 17 -8.45 9.40 -6.86
CA ASN A 17 -9.65 10.26 -6.76
C ASN A 17 -10.20 10.40 -5.34
N CYS A 18 -9.33 10.30 -4.31
CA CYS A 18 -9.74 10.31 -2.91
C CYS A 18 -10.75 9.22 -2.56
N GLU A 19 -10.76 8.11 -3.28
CA GLU A 19 -11.70 7.02 -3.03
C GLU A 19 -11.41 6.37 -1.67
N PRO A 20 -12.44 5.98 -0.91
CA PRO A 20 -12.22 5.26 0.33
C PRO A 20 -11.66 3.87 0.05
N ILE A 21 -10.82 3.37 0.97
CA ILE A 21 -10.26 2.03 0.89
C ILE A 21 -11.31 1.05 1.41
N GLU A 22 -11.78 0.16 0.53
CA GLU A 22 -12.85 -0.79 0.83
C GLU A 22 -12.33 -2.04 1.56
N GLY A 23 -11.11 -2.45 1.24
CA GLY A 23 -10.53 -3.65 1.82
C GLY A 23 -9.03 -3.67 1.67
N ALA A 24 -8.39 -4.57 2.40
CA ALA A 24 -6.93 -4.68 2.42
C ALA A 24 -6.50 -6.13 2.58
N VAL A 25 -5.35 -6.47 1.98
CA VAL A 25 -4.59 -7.68 2.27
C VAL A 25 -3.17 -7.21 2.56
N ILE A 26 -2.62 -7.56 3.71
CA ILE A 26 -1.27 -7.12 4.09
C ILE A 26 -0.41 -8.30 4.53
N SER A 27 0.90 -8.18 4.31
CA SER A 27 1.88 -9.15 4.77
C SER A 27 2.31 -8.86 6.21
N GLY A 28 2.96 -9.83 6.85
CA GLY A 28 3.66 -9.59 8.11
C GLY A 28 4.93 -8.77 7.87
N HIS A 29 5.29 -7.93 8.83
CA HIS A 29 6.53 -7.18 8.80
C HIS A 29 6.96 -6.85 10.23
N GLY A 30 8.05 -7.44 10.69
CA GLY A 30 8.61 -7.16 12.01
C GLY A 30 7.72 -7.51 13.20
N GLY A 31 6.70 -8.35 13.02
CA GLY A 31 5.80 -8.75 14.09
C GLY A 31 4.86 -7.64 14.58
N ILE A 32 4.73 -6.56 13.82
CA ILE A 32 3.95 -5.38 14.22
C ILE A 32 2.45 -5.65 14.21
N ILE A 33 2.00 -6.55 13.34
CA ILE A 33 0.57 -6.81 13.13
C ILE A 33 0.20 -8.21 13.64
N PRO A 34 -0.99 -8.40 14.24
CA PRO A 34 -1.46 -9.73 14.66
C PRO A 34 -1.54 -10.71 13.49
N ASP A 35 -1.10 -11.95 13.72
CA ASP A 35 -1.05 -13.00 12.69
C ASP A 35 -2.41 -13.26 12.04
N ASN A 36 -3.50 -13.11 12.80
CA ASN A 36 -4.85 -13.34 12.29
C ASN A 36 -5.33 -12.29 11.28
N LEU A 37 -4.56 -11.20 11.11
CA LEU A 37 -4.85 -10.15 10.13
C LEU A 37 -3.98 -10.25 8.88
N ILE A 38 -3.01 -11.19 8.86
CA ILE A 38 -2.03 -11.29 7.78
C ILE A 38 -2.54 -12.18 6.66
N GLY A 39 -2.38 -11.71 5.42
CA GLY A 39 -2.59 -12.54 4.21
C GLY A 39 -4.02 -12.86 3.87
N LYS A 40 -4.99 -12.19 4.48
CA LYS A 40 -6.41 -12.40 4.18
C LYS A 40 -7.15 -11.07 4.08
N PRO A 41 -8.29 -11.05 3.38
CA PRO A 41 -9.06 -9.82 3.25
C PRO A 41 -9.55 -9.31 4.61
N VAL A 42 -9.28 -8.04 4.90
CA VAL A 42 -9.70 -7.38 6.12
C VAL A 42 -10.19 -5.97 5.78
N CYS A 43 -10.94 -5.34 6.70
CA CYS A 43 -11.28 -3.93 6.57
C CYS A 43 -10.04 -3.07 6.81
N PHE A 44 -9.86 -2.02 6.02
CA PHE A 44 -8.71 -1.13 6.18
C PHE A 44 -8.66 -0.52 7.59
N GLY A 45 -9.81 -0.19 8.18
CA GLY A 45 -9.87 0.35 9.54
C GLY A 45 -9.27 -0.57 10.61
N ASP A 46 -9.27 -1.88 10.37
CA ASP A 46 -8.71 -2.84 11.33
C ASP A 46 -7.18 -2.91 11.29
N VAL A 47 -6.56 -2.44 10.21
CA VAL A 47 -5.11 -2.53 10.04
C VAL A 47 -4.42 -1.18 9.91
N ARG A 48 -5.18 -0.10 9.76
CA ARG A 48 -4.66 1.24 9.53
C ARG A 48 -3.63 1.66 10.57
N GLU A 49 -3.86 1.41 11.84
CA GLU A 49 -2.95 1.81 12.93
C GLU A 49 -1.59 1.11 12.82
N TYR A 50 -1.55 -0.10 12.27
CA TYR A 50 -0.30 -0.86 12.11
C TYR A 50 0.54 -0.37 10.94
N LEU A 51 0.00 0.51 10.10
CA LEU A 51 0.70 1.08 8.95
C LEU A 51 1.22 2.49 9.22
N ASP A 52 0.92 3.06 10.38
CA ASP A 52 1.36 4.40 10.76
C ASP A 52 2.73 4.35 11.41
N TYR A 53 3.78 4.25 10.57
CA TYR A 53 5.16 4.24 11.04
C TYR A 53 6.09 4.87 10.01
N GLU A 54 7.26 5.29 10.49
CA GLU A 54 8.32 5.76 9.62
C GLU A 54 9.11 4.59 9.04
N TYR A 55 9.57 4.72 7.80
CA TYR A 55 10.37 3.73 7.13
C TYR A 55 11.37 4.39 6.17
N ASP A 56 12.44 3.67 5.83
CA ASP A 56 13.41 4.13 4.85
C ASP A 56 12.95 3.67 3.47
N ASP A 57 12.62 4.63 2.59
CA ASP A 57 12.17 4.35 1.22
C ASP A 57 13.28 4.51 0.18
N GLY A 58 14.51 4.80 0.60
CA GLY A 58 15.62 5.08 -0.29
C GLY A 58 16.33 3.84 -0.83
N PHE A 59 17.06 3.14 0.01
CA PHE A 59 17.87 1.99 -0.40
C PHE A 59 17.75 0.85 0.60
N GLY A 60 18.15 -0.35 0.17
CA GLY A 60 18.20 -1.52 1.06
C GLY A 60 16.97 -2.41 0.97
N GLY A 61 16.09 -2.17 0.01
CA GLY A 61 14.85 -2.92 -0.13
C GLY A 61 13.71 -2.37 0.71
N ALA A 62 12.57 -3.06 0.70
CA ALA A 62 11.38 -2.59 1.39
C ALA A 62 11.48 -2.80 2.90
N GLU A 63 11.31 -1.72 3.65
CA GLU A 63 11.26 -1.73 5.11
C GLU A 63 9.84 -1.44 5.60
N CYS A 64 8.84 -1.94 4.88
CA CYS A 64 7.43 -1.77 5.18
C CYS A 64 6.65 -3.04 4.81
N HIS A 65 5.38 -3.08 5.19
CA HIS A 65 4.49 -4.17 4.81
C HIS A 65 4.28 -4.18 3.29
N ALA A 66 4.24 -5.37 2.70
CA ALA A 66 3.63 -5.52 1.38
C ALA A 66 2.12 -5.42 1.57
N ILE A 67 1.47 -4.64 0.72
CA ILE A 67 0.04 -4.36 0.84
C ILE A 67 -0.66 -4.49 -0.50
N TYR A 68 -1.93 -4.89 -0.47
CA TYR A 68 -2.89 -4.64 -1.54
C TYR A 68 -4.07 -3.93 -0.90
N LEU A 69 -4.28 -2.67 -1.25
CA LEU A 69 -5.41 -1.88 -0.77
C LEU A 69 -6.37 -1.67 -1.93
N TYR A 70 -7.64 -2.00 -1.71
CA TYR A 70 -8.64 -1.98 -2.77
C TYR A 70 -9.57 -0.78 -2.56
N THR A 71 -9.62 0.12 -3.54
CA THR A 71 -10.66 1.12 -3.65
C THR A 71 -11.67 0.67 -4.71
N GLN A 72 -12.68 1.45 -5.00
CA GLN A 72 -13.66 1.09 -6.01
C GLN A 72 -13.00 0.86 -7.39
N ASN A 73 -12.03 1.69 -7.76
CA ASN A 73 -11.44 1.71 -9.10
C ASN A 73 -9.94 1.43 -9.14
N PHE A 74 -9.27 1.27 -8.00
CA PHE A 74 -7.81 1.15 -7.93
C PHE A 74 -7.37 0.07 -6.97
N ILE A 75 -6.14 -0.40 -7.20
CA ILE A 75 -5.40 -1.24 -6.24
C ILE A 75 -4.11 -0.49 -5.92
N VAL A 76 -3.88 -0.24 -4.63
CA VAL A 76 -2.66 0.39 -4.11
C VAL A 76 -1.72 -0.69 -3.61
N PHE A 77 -0.45 -0.60 -3.97
CA PHE A 77 0.56 -1.60 -3.62
C PHE A 77 1.92 -0.93 -3.41
N VAL A 78 2.88 -1.70 -2.89
CA VAL A 78 4.26 -1.26 -2.73
C VAL A 78 5.08 -1.79 -3.89
N SER A 79 5.87 -0.93 -4.52
CA SER A 79 6.83 -1.32 -5.56
C SER A 79 8.25 -1.00 -5.12
N GLU A 80 9.20 -1.77 -5.64
CA GLU A 80 10.62 -1.55 -5.43
C GLU A 80 11.32 -1.37 -6.78
N TYR A 81 12.24 -0.40 -6.83
CA TYR A 81 13.08 -0.20 -7.99
C TYR A 81 14.47 0.20 -7.52
N ASP A 82 15.46 -0.63 -7.88
CA ASP A 82 16.89 -0.39 -7.55
C ASP A 82 17.09 -0.13 -6.04
N GLY A 83 16.39 -0.89 -5.20
CA GLY A 83 16.46 -0.77 -3.76
C GLY A 83 15.58 0.32 -3.16
N ALA A 84 15.02 1.22 -3.97
CA ALA A 84 14.11 2.25 -3.50
C ALA A 84 12.67 1.72 -3.46
N THR A 85 11.91 2.17 -2.49
CA THR A 85 10.53 1.73 -2.25
C THR A 85 9.56 2.87 -2.50
N SER A 86 8.45 2.59 -3.15
CA SER A 86 7.38 3.56 -3.33
C SER A 86 6.01 2.89 -3.23
N VAL A 87 5.02 3.68 -2.82
CA VAL A 87 3.62 3.29 -2.86
C VAL A 87 3.06 3.75 -4.20
N ASP A 88 2.41 2.86 -4.92
CA ASP A 88 1.87 3.14 -6.24
C ASP A 88 0.48 2.51 -6.39
N CYS A 89 -0.16 2.73 -7.53
CA CYS A 89 -1.48 2.17 -7.78
C CYS A 89 -1.66 1.81 -9.25
N ILE A 90 -2.58 0.88 -9.50
CA ILE A 90 -3.04 0.52 -10.84
C ILE A 90 -4.56 0.50 -10.85
N PRO A 91 -5.18 0.62 -12.05
CA PRO A 91 -6.63 0.44 -12.17
C PRO A 91 -7.03 -0.99 -11.73
N ARG A 92 -8.11 -1.09 -10.97
CA ARG A 92 -8.64 -2.37 -10.51
C ARG A 92 -9.33 -3.15 -11.64
N ASN A 93 -9.92 -2.43 -12.59
CA ASN A 93 -10.62 -3.01 -13.73
C ASN A 93 -9.97 -2.54 -15.02
N PRO A 94 -10.14 -3.25 -16.15
CA PRO A 94 -9.60 -2.79 -17.41
C PRO A 94 -10.16 -1.43 -17.79
N VAL A 95 -9.27 -0.46 -17.99
CA VAL A 95 -9.62 0.90 -18.41
C VAL A 95 -8.55 1.39 -19.38
N GLU A 96 -8.87 2.43 -20.13
CA GLU A 96 -7.88 3.09 -20.97
C GLU A 96 -6.84 3.77 -20.10
N CYS A 97 -5.59 3.35 -20.23
CA CYS A 97 -4.47 3.91 -19.46
C CYS A 97 -3.16 3.49 -20.12
N THR A 98 -2.05 4.10 -19.68
CA THR A 98 -0.71 3.69 -20.11
C THR A 98 -0.16 2.64 -19.14
N PRO A 99 0.06 1.38 -19.59
CA PRO A 99 0.67 0.37 -18.75
C PRO A 99 2.09 0.78 -18.35
N LYS A 100 2.52 0.34 -17.20
CA LYS A 100 3.87 0.61 -16.69
C LYS A 100 4.49 -0.65 -16.08
N TYR A 101 5.80 -0.64 -15.98
CA TYR A 101 6.53 -1.69 -15.27
C TYR A 101 6.42 -1.47 -13.76
N LEU A 102 6.20 -2.55 -13.03
CA LEU A 102 6.01 -2.53 -11.58
C LEU A 102 7.21 -3.09 -10.84
#